data_c6130ce0bcefa18ce9268fb4760a4877
#
_entry.id   c6130ce0bcefa18ce9268fb4760a4877
#
_cell.length_a   1.000
_cell.length_b   1.000
_cell.length_c   1.000
_cell.angle_alpha   90.00
_cell.angle_beta   90.00
_cell.angle_gamma   90.00
#
_symmetry.space_group_name_H-M   'P 1'
#
loop_
_entity.id
_entity.type
_entity.pdbx_description
1 polymer ?
#
loop_
_entity_poly.entity_id
_entity_poly.type
_entity_poly.pdbx_seq_one_letter_code
_entity_poly.pdbx_strand_id
1 'polypeptide(L)'
;MKINNVGTVTQMTNSAEWFLRACVARHRSIPWHVFLGYDTDDYSARITKFHQGDWQRLRDDIPSEAASVTDLAASADIEDIMLCDYDGVLAFLGLREDTQLPKGRKGKVRMRQLHRMVAINRPYHEGERARPLVQALDMGNIVKSAPIPLGVLEATLFG
;
A
#
# COMPACT_ATOMS: atom_id res chain seq x y z
N MET A 1 -11.37 12.74 0.27
CA MET A 1 -10.32 11.87 -0.29
C MET A 1 -10.76 11.25 -1.61
N LYS A 2 -9.87 11.14 -2.58
CA LYS A 2 -10.10 10.40 -3.84
C LYS A 2 -9.03 9.31 -3.97
N ILE A 3 -9.45 8.09 -4.29
CA ILE A 3 -8.55 6.95 -4.50
C ILE A 3 -8.67 6.54 -5.96
N ASN A 4 -7.53 6.37 -6.62
CA ASN A 4 -7.46 5.91 -7.99
C ASN A 4 -6.53 4.69 -8.06
N ASN A 5 -7.05 3.58 -8.56
CA ASN A 5 -6.22 2.41 -8.86
C ASN A 5 -5.61 2.59 -10.25
N VAL A 6 -4.30 2.72 -10.30
CA VAL A 6 -3.56 2.96 -11.54
C VAL A 6 -3.04 1.66 -12.19
N GLY A 7 -3.40 0.51 -11.64
CA GLY A 7 -2.97 -0.79 -12.16
C GLY A 7 -1.56 -1.17 -11.75
N THR A 8 -0.66 -1.28 -12.70
CA THR A 8 0.73 -1.67 -12.45
C THR A 8 1.62 -0.44 -12.22
N VAL A 9 2.76 -0.64 -11.57
CA VAL A 9 3.77 0.40 -11.34
C VAL A 9 4.18 1.09 -12.64
N THR A 10 4.25 0.35 -13.75
CA THR A 10 4.61 0.90 -15.07
C THR A 10 3.58 1.88 -15.64
N GLN A 11 2.34 1.81 -15.18
CA GLN A 11 1.25 2.71 -15.62
C GLN A 11 1.06 3.88 -14.65
N MET A 12 1.66 3.80 -13.47
CA MET A 12 1.37 4.73 -12.38
C MET A 12 1.72 6.17 -12.76
N THR A 13 2.87 6.41 -13.38
CA THR A 13 3.34 7.75 -13.73
C THR A 13 2.31 8.51 -14.57
N ASN A 14 1.94 7.93 -15.71
CA ASN A 14 1.01 8.57 -16.62
C ASN A 14 -0.40 8.69 -16.02
N SER A 15 -0.85 7.65 -15.31
CA SER A 15 -2.19 7.63 -14.71
C SER A 15 -2.30 8.60 -13.53
N ALA A 16 -1.27 8.69 -12.69
CA ALA A 16 -1.25 9.62 -11.56
C ALA A 16 -1.23 11.07 -12.02
N GLU A 17 -0.39 11.41 -13.00
CA GLU A 17 -0.32 12.74 -13.60
C GLU A 17 -1.67 13.15 -14.21
N TRP A 18 -2.23 12.29 -15.05
CA TRP A 18 -3.52 12.57 -15.68
C TRP A 18 -4.65 12.75 -14.65
N PHE A 19 -4.70 11.86 -13.66
CA PHE A 19 -5.72 11.92 -12.61
C PHE A 19 -5.59 13.19 -11.77
N LEU A 20 -4.37 13.57 -11.37
CA LEU A 20 -4.12 14.77 -10.61
C LEU A 20 -4.53 16.01 -11.39
N ARG A 21 -4.11 16.15 -12.65
CA ARG A 21 -4.48 17.27 -13.51
C ARG A 21 -5.99 17.41 -13.65
N ALA A 22 -6.71 16.29 -13.80
CA ALA A 22 -8.17 16.30 -13.84
C ALA A 22 -8.81 16.76 -12.51
N CYS A 23 -8.20 16.41 -11.37
CA CYS A 23 -8.65 16.86 -10.06
C CYS A 23 -8.39 18.34 -9.83
N VAL A 24 -7.19 18.82 -10.13
CA VAL A 24 -6.79 20.25 -10.01
C VAL A 24 -7.64 21.13 -10.92
N ALA A 25 -7.87 20.70 -12.17
CA ALA A 25 -8.70 21.46 -13.12
C ALA A 25 -10.14 21.69 -12.62
N ARG A 26 -10.69 20.72 -11.87
CA ARG A 26 -12.05 20.81 -11.31
C ARG A 26 -12.12 21.60 -10.00
N HIS A 27 -11.03 21.64 -9.24
CA HIS A 27 -11.00 22.17 -7.88
C HIS A 27 -9.67 22.92 -7.61
N ARG A 28 -9.46 24.02 -8.33
CA ARG A 28 -8.19 24.79 -8.30
C ARG A 28 -7.86 25.43 -6.94
N SER A 29 -8.86 25.68 -6.13
CA SER A 29 -8.69 26.32 -4.80
C SER A 29 -8.40 25.36 -3.66
N ILE A 30 -8.43 24.04 -3.93
CA ILE A 30 -8.19 23.01 -2.91
C ILE A 30 -6.71 22.63 -2.93
N PRO A 31 -6.02 22.66 -1.77
CA PRO A 31 -4.67 22.09 -1.69
C PRO A 31 -4.75 20.57 -1.86
N TRP A 32 -4.14 20.07 -2.92
CA TRP A 32 -4.09 18.62 -3.19
C TRP A 32 -2.84 18.02 -2.55
N HIS A 33 -3.06 17.04 -1.66
CA HIS A 33 -1.99 16.18 -1.13
C HIS A 33 -2.05 14.85 -1.85
N VAL A 34 -0.95 14.45 -2.46
CA VAL A 34 -0.84 13.23 -3.27
C VAL A 34 -0.07 12.17 -2.51
N PHE A 35 -0.68 10.99 -2.38
CA PHE A 35 -0.04 9.81 -1.79
C PHE A 35 0.09 8.74 -2.86
N LEU A 36 1.32 8.31 -3.10
CA LEU A 36 1.66 7.30 -4.10
C LEU A 36 1.89 5.96 -3.40
N GLY A 37 0.87 5.10 -3.38
CA GLY A 37 0.94 3.77 -2.76
C GLY A 37 1.38 2.71 -3.77
N TYR A 38 2.46 1.98 -3.48
CA TYR A 38 3.00 0.96 -4.38
C TYR A 38 3.89 -0.06 -3.68
N ASP A 39 4.01 -1.25 -4.29
CA ASP A 39 4.95 -2.29 -3.89
C ASP A 39 6.33 -2.03 -4.49
N THR A 40 7.40 -2.27 -3.73
CA THR A 40 8.78 -2.08 -4.21
C THR A 40 9.40 -3.36 -4.79
N ASP A 41 8.67 -4.45 -4.80
CA ASP A 41 9.12 -5.75 -5.29
C ASP A 41 9.72 -5.71 -6.69
N ASP A 42 9.12 -4.93 -7.55
CA ASP A 42 9.49 -4.84 -8.96
C ASP A 42 10.68 -3.93 -9.22
N TYR A 43 11.16 -3.18 -8.23
CA TYR A 43 12.35 -2.35 -8.39
C TYR A 43 13.62 -3.14 -8.66
N SER A 44 13.70 -4.36 -8.17
CA SER A 44 14.80 -5.28 -8.47
C SER A 44 14.53 -6.13 -9.71
N ALA A 45 13.34 -6.08 -10.25
CA ALA A 45 12.98 -6.89 -11.39
C ALA A 45 13.59 -6.30 -12.66
N ARG A 46 14.28 -7.14 -13.37
CA ARG A 46 14.97 -6.89 -14.64
C ARG A 46 14.07 -6.38 -15.77
N ILE A 47 12.79 -6.16 -15.51
CA ILE A 47 11.77 -6.12 -16.56
C ILE A 47 10.94 -4.86 -16.52
N THR A 48 10.99 -4.08 -15.46
CA THR A 48 10.12 -2.93 -15.39
C THR A 48 10.63 -1.82 -16.28
N LYS A 49 9.79 -1.40 -17.17
CA LYS A 49 9.94 -0.14 -17.94
C LYS A 49 9.90 1.07 -17.03
N PHE A 50 9.74 0.85 -15.74
CA PHE A 50 9.68 1.86 -14.72
C PHE A 50 11.07 2.07 -14.13
N HIS A 51 11.62 3.25 -14.35
CA HIS A 51 12.92 3.62 -13.84
C HIS A 51 12.79 4.59 -12.68
N GLN A 52 13.77 4.60 -11.78
CA GLN A 52 13.81 5.56 -10.69
C GLN A 52 13.69 7.02 -11.19
N GLY A 53 14.21 7.30 -12.41
CA GLY A 53 14.04 8.58 -13.08
C GLY A 53 12.60 8.94 -13.41
N ASP A 54 11.74 7.96 -13.67
CA ASP A 54 10.31 8.21 -13.93
C ASP A 54 9.57 8.66 -12.67
N TRP A 55 9.94 8.07 -11.51
CA TRP A 55 9.43 8.54 -10.22
C TRP A 55 9.92 9.94 -9.88
N GLN A 56 11.19 10.22 -10.12
CA GLN A 56 11.73 11.54 -9.86
C GLN A 56 11.02 12.58 -10.70
N ARG A 57 10.86 12.31 -12.00
CA ARG A 57 10.09 13.17 -12.89
C ARG A 57 8.65 13.37 -12.43
N LEU A 58 7.95 12.31 -12.04
CA LEU A 58 6.59 12.41 -11.51
C LEU A 58 6.53 13.30 -10.27
N ARG A 59 7.47 13.15 -9.34
CA ARG A 59 7.56 13.99 -8.15
C ARG A 59 7.88 15.44 -8.49
N ASP A 60 8.72 15.68 -9.48
CA ASP A 60 9.10 17.03 -9.91
C ASP A 60 7.97 17.72 -10.67
N ASP A 61 7.21 16.99 -11.47
CA ASP A 61 6.09 17.50 -12.26
C ASP A 61 4.82 17.75 -11.40
N ILE A 62 4.56 16.89 -10.41
CA ILE A 62 3.38 17.02 -9.53
C ILE A 62 3.44 18.23 -8.59
N PRO A 63 4.59 18.63 -7.99
CA PRO A 63 4.64 19.74 -7.03
C PRO A 63 4.13 21.08 -7.56
N SER A 64 4.14 21.29 -8.87
CA SER A 64 3.56 22.50 -9.45
C SER A 64 2.03 22.56 -9.32
N GLU A 65 1.38 21.42 -9.07
CA GLU A 65 -0.07 21.26 -9.00
C GLU A 65 -0.57 20.70 -7.68
N ALA A 66 0.33 20.24 -6.82
CA ALA A 66 0.03 19.66 -5.51
C ALA A 66 0.74 20.38 -4.37
N ALA A 67 0.08 20.45 -3.21
CA ALA A 67 0.66 20.99 -1.98
C ALA A 67 1.76 20.08 -1.41
N SER A 68 1.61 18.77 -1.58
CA SER A 68 2.65 17.78 -1.23
C SER A 68 2.50 16.49 -2.02
N VAL A 69 3.62 15.78 -2.16
CA VAL A 69 3.66 14.41 -2.69
C VAL A 69 4.40 13.53 -1.70
N THR A 70 3.77 12.45 -1.27
CA THR A 70 4.31 11.50 -0.29
C THR A 70 4.27 10.09 -0.85
N ASP A 71 5.41 9.41 -0.83
CA ASP A 71 5.49 8.00 -1.20
C ASP A 71 5.06 7.10 -0.03
N LEU A 72 4.15 6.18 -0.31
CA LEU A 72 3.77 5.08 0.55
C LEU A 72 4.29 3.77 -0.06
N ALA A 73 5.61 3.65 -0.11
CA ALA A 73 6.29 2.52 -0.73
C ALA A 73 6.35 1.33 0.22
N ALA A 74 5.60 0.27 -0.05
CA ALA A 74 5.69 -0.97 0.70
C ALA A 74 7.02 -1.66 0.40
N SER A 75 7.75 -2.04 1.48
CA SER A 75 9.07 -2.68 1.38
C SER A 75 8.97 -4.14 0.98
N ALA A 76 8.65 -4.53 -0.11
CA ALA A 76 8.42 -5.76 -0.79
C ALA A 76 6.97 -5.82 -1.29
N ASP A 77 5.97 -5.96 -0.45
CA ASP A 77 4.57 -5.96 -0.84
C ASP A 77 3.66 -5.40 0.28
N ILE A 78 2.42 -5.08 -0.07
CA ILE A 78 1.44 -4.50 0.87
C ILE A 78 1.11 -5.46 2.02
N GLU A 79 1.28 -6.76 1.83
CA GLU A 79 1.05 -7.75 2.86
C GLU A 79 2.07 -7.65 4.00
N ASP A 80 3.28 -7.13 3.74
CA ASP A 80 4.24 -6.82 4.80
C ASP A 80 3.72 -5.74 5.74
N ILE A 81 2.97 -4.77 5.21
CA ILE A 81 2.30 -3.75 6.01
C ILE A 81 1.16 -4.34 6.83
N MET A 82 0.34 -5.23 6.25
CA MET A 82 -0.73 -5.91 6.98
C MET A 82 -0.16 -6.74 8.14
N LEU A 83 1.00 -7.38 7.95
CA LEU A 83 1.68 -8.18 8.97
C LEU A 83 2.29 -7.34 10.12
N CYS A 84 2.27 -6.02 10.04
CA CYS A 84 2.60 -5.15 11.17
C CYS A 84 1.58 -5.25 12.31
N ASP A 85 0.34 -5.69 12.03
CA ASP A 85 -0.63 -6.12 13.03
C ASP A 85 -0.79 -7.64 12.98
N TYR A 86 0.28 -8.35 13.37
CA TYR A 86 0.32 -9.81 13.30
C TYR A 86 -0.76 -10.48 14.13
N ASP A 87 -1.02 -9.97 15.34
CA ASP A 87 -2.03 -10.50 16.24
C ASP A 87 -3.43 -10.36 15.64
N GLY A 88 -3.72 -9.25 14.98
CA GLY A 88 -4.96 -9.04 14.22
C GLY A 88 -5.12 -10.03 13.07
N VAL A 89 -4.02 -10.34 12.36
CA VAL A 89 -4.03 -11.38 11.31
C VAL A 89 -4.33 -12.76 11.89
N LEU A 90 -3.68 -13.13 13.01
CA LEU A 90 -3.93 -14.41 13.68
C LEU A 90 -5.38 -14.53 14.16
N ALA A 91 -5.89 -13.48 14.79
CA ALA A 91 -7.27 -13.43 15.26
C ALA A 91 -8.28 -13.57 14.12
N PHE A 92 -8.06 -12.86 13.00
CA PHE A 92 -8.91 -12.97 11.80
C PHE A 92 -8.94 -14.38 11.22
N LEU A 93 -7.79 -15.06 11.24
CA LEU A 93 -7.67 -16.43 10.72
C LEU A 93 -8.12 -17.49 11.73
N GLY A 94 -8.36 -17.14 13.00
CA GLY A 94 -8.66 -18.07 14.07
C GLY A 94 -7.47 -18.97 14.41
N LEU A 95 -6.25 -18.47 14.21
CA LEU A 95 -5.01 -19.13 14.59
C LEU A 95 -4.67 -18.81 16.04
N ARG A 96 -3.82 -19.65 16.66
CA ARG A 96 -3.36 -19.42 18.03
C ARG A 96 -2.41 -18.23 18.08
N GLU A 97 -2.45 -17.46 19.16
CA GLU A 97 -1.60 -16.29 19.38
C GLU A 97 -0.09 -16.63 19.40
N ASP A 98 0.28 -17.87 19.77
CA ASP A 98 1.66 -18.33 19.75
C ASP A 98 2.12 -18.86 18.38
N THR A 99 1.30 -18.74 17.35
CA THR A 99 1.66 -19.14 15.99
C THR A 99 2.85 -18.29 15.49
N GLN A 100 3.92 -18.97 15.11
CA GLN A 100 5.13 -18.30 14.63
C GLN A 100 4.90 -17.69 13.23
N LEU A 101 5.44 -16.49 13.01
CA LEU A 101 5.42 -15.87 11.69
C LEU A 101 6.14 -16.77 10.68
N PRO A 102 5.48 -17.20 9.60
CA PRO A 102 6.08 -18.08 8.60
C PRO A 102 7.32 -17.45 7.95
N LYS A 103 8.30 -18.29 7.62
CA LYS A 103 9.49 -17.85 6.90
C LYS A 103 9.14 -17.47 5.45
N GLY A 104 9.71 -16.36 4.98
CA GLY A 104 9.51 -15.90 3.60
C GLY A 104 10.06 -14.49 3.40
N ARG A 105 10.51 -14.20 2.18
CA ARG A 105 11.06 -12.87 1.86
C ARG A 105 9.97 -11.81 1.65
N LYS A 106 8.73 -12.25 1.38
CA LYS A 106 7.59 -11.39 1.02
C LYS A 106 6.41 -11.65 1.95
N GLY A 107 5.72 -10.62 2.33
CA GLY A 107 4.50 -10.68 3.14
C GLY A 107 3.45 -11.58 2.50
N LYS A 108 3.25 -11.46 1.19
CA LYS A 108 2.35 -12.32 0.40
C LYS A 108 2.64 -13.83 0.57
N VAL A 109 3.92 -14.22 0.58
CA VAL A 109 4.29 -15.63 0.78
C VAL A 109 3.93 -16.07 2.19
N ARG A 110 4.25 -15.23 3.19
CA ARG A 110 3.93 -15.47 4.60
C ARG A 110 2.42 -15.53 4.82
N MET A 111 1.66 -14.60 4.24
CA MET A 111 0.21 -14.55 4.33
C MET A 111 -0.46 -15.80 3.74
N ARG A 112 -0.01 -16.26 2.58
CA ARG A 112 -0.48 -17.52 1.98
C ARG A 112 -0.18 -18.73 2.84
N GLN A 113 0.95 -18.75 3.54
CA GLN A 113 1.29 -19.85 4.47
C GLN A 113 0.37 -19.84 5.70
N LEU A 114 0.08 -18.68 6.29
CA LEU A 114 -0.87 -18.55 7.39
C LEU A 114 -2.26 -19.04 6.99
N HIS A 115 -2.75 -18.64 5.83
CA HIS A 115 -4.03 -19.12 5.31
C HIS A 115 -4.11 -20.64 5.11
N ARG A 116 -2.97 -21.30 4.80
CA ARG A 116 -2.91 -22.78 4.70
C ARG A 116 -2.94 -23.49 6.05
N MET A 117 -2.63 -22.79 7.14
CA MET A 117 -2.68 -23.35 8.49
C MET A 117 -4.12 -23.43 9.03
N VAL A 118 -5.05 -22.72 8.41
CA VAL A 118 -6.46 -22.72 8.81
C VAL A 118 -7.12 -24.03 8.39
N ALA A 119 -7.85 -24.67 9.31
CA ALA A 119 -8.50 -25.97 9.09
C ALA A 119 -9.56 -25.97 7.96
N ILE A 120 -10.18 -24.83 7.71
CA ILE A 120 -11.10 -24.64 6.59
C ILE A 120 -10.32 -24.00 5.46
N ASN A 121 -10.29 -24.65 4.31
CA ASN A 121 -9.55 -24.16 3.13
C ASN A 121 -10.00 -22.74 2.73
N ARG A 122 -9.30 -21.74 3.26
CA ARG A 122 -9.50 -20.32 2.95
C ARG A 122 -8.26 -19.82 2.22
N PRO A 123 -8.22 -19.92 0.88
CA PRO A 123 -7.08 -19.40 0.15
C PRO A 123 -6.95 -17.89 0.37
N TYR A 124 -5.72 -17.42 0.50
CA TYR A 124 -5.46 -15.99 0.52
C TYR A 124 -5.82 -15.38 -0.83
N HIS A 125 -6.61 -14.34 -0.83
CA HIS A 125 -6.98 -13.55 -2.00
C HIS A 125 -6.48 -12.12 -1.86
N GLU A 126 -5.92 -11.62 -2.94
CA GLU A 126 -5.41 -10.26 -3.08
C GLU A 126 -6.51 -9.28 -3.53
N GLY A 127 -6.20 -7.98 -3.45
CA GLY A 127 -7.07 -6.91 -3.91
C GLY A 127 -8.35 -6.79 -3.08
N GLU A 128 -9.47 -6.54 -3.72
CA GLU A 128 -10.75 -6.31 -3.02
C GLU A 128 -11.20 -7.48 -2.14
N ARG A 129 -10.79 -8.70 -2.46
CA ARG A 129 -11.09 -9.89 -1.66
C ARG A 129 -10.34 -9.94 -0.33
N ALA A 130 -9.27 -9.16 -0.17
CA ALA A 130 -8.58 -8.98 1.10
C ALA A 130 -9.30 -8.00 2.04
N ARG A 131 -10.32 -7.29 1.57
CA ARG A 131 -11.03 -6.26 2.35
C ARG A 131 -11.50 -6.72 3.73
N PRO A 132 -12.10 -7.91 3.92
CA PRO A 132 -12.50 -8.37 5.24
C PRO A 132 -11.33 -8.52 6.22
N LEU A 133 -10.17 -8.99 5.74
CA LEU A 133 -8.96 -9.04 6.53
C LEU A 133 -8.52 -7.63 6.92
N VAL A 134 -8.36 -6.71 5.95
CA VAL A 134 -7.94 -5.33 6.20
C VAL A 134 -8.84 -4.62 7.21
N GLN A 135 -10.15 -4.86 7.14
CA GLN A 135 -11.12 -4.29 8.09
C GLN A 135 -11.02 -4.86 9.51
N ALA A 136 -10.43 -6.03 9.66
CA ALA A 136 -10.23 -6.67 10.97
C ALA A 136 -8.91 -6.27 11.66
N LEU A 137 -7.99 -5.62 10.92
CA LEU A 137 -6.69 -5.22 11.45
C LEU A 137 -6.80 -3.93 12.29
N ASP A 138 -5.94 -3.84 13.30
CA ASP A 138 -5.75 -2.61 14.07
C ASP A 138 -4.84 -1.63 13.29
N MET A 139 -5.48 -0.62 12.69
CA MET A 139 -4.77 0.41 11.94
C MET A 139 -3.81 1.23 12.82
N GLY A 140 -4.08 1.37 14.11
CA GLY A 140 -3.19 2.04 15.05
C GLY A 140 -1.87 1.29 15.22
N ASN A 141 -1.91 -0.04 15.30
CA ASN A 141 -0.71 -0.89 15.31
C ASN A 141 0.05 -0.79 13.99
N ILE A 142 -0.65 -0.82 12.87
CA ILE A 142 -0.04 -0.70 11.54
C ILE A 142 0.65 0.65 11.36
N VAL A 143 -0.02 1.76 11.70
CA VAL A 143 0.56 3.11 11.57
C VAL A 143 1.83 3.26 12.40
N LYS A 144 1.87 2.67 13.60
CA LYS A 144 3.04 2.73 14.49
C LYS A 144 4.21 1.88 14.02
N SER A 145 3.94 0.74 13.41
CA SER A 145 4.94 -0.30 13.14
C SER A 145 5.36 -0.40 11.67
N ALA A 146 4.53 0.09 10.75
CA ALA A 146 4.85 0.01 9.34
C ALA A 146 6.05 0.89 8.96
N PRO A 147 7.00 0.40 8.17
CA PRO A 147 8.19 1.15 7.74
C PRO A 147 7.88 2.14 6.60
N ILE A 148 6.69 2.72 6.60
CA ILE A 148 6.21 3.72 5.63
C ILE A 148 5.52 4.87 6.36
N PRO A 149 5.46 6.08 5.79
CA PRO A 149 4.98 7.27 6.49
C PRO A 149 3.44 7.34 6.56
N LEU A 150 2.77 6.30 7.09
CA LEU A 150 1.31 6.28 7.27
C LEU A 150 0.82 7.37 8.23
N GLY A 151 1.63 7.76 9.23
CA GLY A 151 1.31 8.85 10.13
C GLY A 151 1.15 10.20 9.41
N VAL A 152 1.88 10.41 8.30
CA VAL A 152 1.71 11.61 7.46
C VAL A 152 0.35 11.58 6.75
N LEU A 153 -0.07 10.41 6.26
CA LEU A 153 -1.39 10.23 5.66
C LEU A 153 -2.49 10.50 6.70
N GLU A 154 -2.37 9.92 7.89
CA GLU A 154 -3.31 10.11 8.99
C GLU A 154 -3.44 11.58 9.39
N ALA A 155 -2.31 12.27 9.63
CA ALA A 155 -2.30 13.69 9.97
C ALA A 155 -2.91 14.56 8.86
N THR A 156 -2.70 14.23 7.59
CA THR A 156 -3.29 14.96 6.46
C THR A 156 -4.80 14.76 6.36
N LEU A 157 -5.32 13.60 6.75
CA LEU A 157 -6.75 13.28 6.62
C LEU A 157 -7.58 13.76 7.81
N PHE A 158 -7.00 13.81 9.00
CA PHE A 158 -7.74 13.98 10.26
C PHE A 158 -7.20 15.10 11.16
N GLY A 159 -6.03 15.68 10.81
CA GLY A 159 -5.43 16.85 11.50
C GLY A 159 -6.04 18.13 10.99
#